data_abb2129037ec0fc072055324deb9167f
#
_entry.id   abb2129037ec0fc072055324deb9167f
#
_cell.length_a   1.000
_cell.length_b   1.000
_cell.length_c   1.000
_cell.angle_alpha   90.00
_cell.angle_beta   90.00
_cell.angle_gamma   90.00
#
_symmetry.space_group_name_H-M   'P 1'
#
loop_
_entity.id
_entity.type
_entity.pdbx_description
1 polymer ?
#
loop_
_entity_poly.entity_id
_entity_poly.type
_entity_poly.pdbx_seq_one_letter_code
_entity_poly.pdbx_strand_id
1 'polypeptide(L)'
;MNSCIVSIGLSNPGSPIPQAEIARFMQLAHQLDGQERRKLDFLYRKSGIDFRHSVLDDFQKEEVAEFTFFPKNKKLSPFPSTSARMNVFEAEAAGLAEQAVRNALQQADIEAFSLTHLVLVSCTGMVAPGVELELMRRLGIPSSVQRYCIHFMGCYAAFTGLRLADQLVKANPESRVLVVSVELCTLHFQKEYNEDNLLANSLFGDGAAAALVMQSEKGLQIKNYLSEVLWEGEKDMAWKIGDFGFEMRLSQYIPSLLNQGIRKLRNLFEEKFNFSQVQHFAIHPGGKQILIQVQEAFGLSPDVNRHALEVLRTCGNMSSASILFVLERMLQDPSIQGDILALG
;
A
#
# COMPACT_ATOMS: atom_id res chain seq x y z
N MET A 1 -5.21 -10.35 -28.46
CA MET A 1 -5.28 -10.52 -26.99
C MET A 1 -4.73 -9.25 -26.33
N ASN A 2 -5.23 -8.92 -25.16
CA ASN A 2 -4.89 -7.69 -24.45
C ASN A 2 -3.99 -7.98 -23.25
N SER A 3 -3.19 -7.01 -22.82
CA SER A 3 -2.48 -7.07 -21.54
C SER A 3 -3.49 -6.93 -20.41
N CYS A 4 -3.58 -7.95 -19.55
CA CYS A 4 -4.56 -8.04 -18.46
C CYS A 4 -3.91 -8.39 -17.13
N ILE A 5 -4.42 -7.83 -16.05
CA ILE A 5 -4.21 -8.35 -14.70
C ILE A 5 -5.14 -9.55 -14.56
N VAL A 6 -4.59 -10.75 -14.58
CA VAL A 6 -5.37 -12.00 -14.59
C VAL A 6 -5.71 -12.50 -13.20
N SER A 7 -4.88 -12.20 -12.22
CA SER A 7 -5.10 -12.51 -10.81
C SER A 7 -4.38 -11.52 -9.90
N ILE A 8 -4.88 -11.39 -8.67
CA ILE A 8 -4.23 -10.62 -7.60
C ILE A 8 -4.31 -11.44 -6.32
N GLY A 9 -3.17 -11.80 -5.77
CA GLY A 9 -3.06 -12.46 -4.48
C GLY A 9 -2.69 -11.47 -3.39
N LEU A 10 -3.27 -11.63 -2.21
CA LEU A 10 -3.12 -10.74 -1.06
C LEU A 10 -2.52 -11.49 0.12
N SER A 11 -1.79 -10.76 0.98
CA SER A 11 -1.31 -11.27 2.25
C SER A 11 -1.19 -10.15 3.29
N ASN A 12 -1.59 -10.44 4.53
CA ASN A 12 -1.37 -9.58 5.68
C ASN A 12 -0.61 -10.37 6.76
N PRO A 13 0.29 -9.72 7.51
CA PRO A 13 0.98 -10.39 8.60
C PRO A 13 0.06 -10.59 9.81
N GLY A 14 0.21 -11.71 10.50
CA GLY A 14 -0.48 -12.01 11.76
C GLY A 14 -2.00 -11.92 11.71
N SER A 15 -2.60 -11.70 12.88
CA SER A 15 -4.03 -11.44 13.04
C SER A 15 -4.34 -9.94 12.92
N PRO A 16 -5.57 -9.56 12.52
CA PRO A 16 -5.97 -8.16 12.49
C PRO A 16 -5.95 -7.57 13.91
N ILE A 17 -5.25 -6.45 14.09
CA ILE A 17 -5.12 -5.74 15.37
C ILE A 17 -6.20 -4.64 15.41
N PRO A 18 -7.09 -4.66 16.41
CA PRO A 18 -8.08 -3.60 16.59
C PRO A 18 -7.43 -2.21 16.67
N GLN A 19 -7.99 -1.23 15.97
CA GLN A 19 -7.48 0.14 15.96
C GLN A 19 -7.39 0.74 17.38
N ALA A 20 -8.29 0.33 18.28
CA ALA A 20 -8.28 0.76 19.68
C ALA A 20 -7.05 0.22 20.46
N GLU A 21 -6.56 -0.97 20.13
CA GLU A 21 -5.35 -1.53 20.76
C GLU A 21 -4.10 -0.76 20.29
N ILE A 22 -4.02 -0.46 19.01
CA ILE A 22 -2.94 0.38 18.47
C ILE A 22 -2.99 1.77 19.11
N ALA A 23 -4.18 2.37 19.27
CA ALA A 23 -4.33 3.65 19.97
C ALA A 23 -3.81 3.57 21.42
N ARG A 24 -4.08 2.47 22.12
CA ARG A 24 -3.55 2.21 23.48
C ARG A 24 -2.02 2.17 23.50
N PHE A 25 -1.41 1.44 22.56
CA PHE A 25 0.05 1.43 22.40
C PHE A 25 0.58 2.85 22.16
N MET A 26 -0.04 3.64 21.28
CA MET A 26 0.39 5.01 21.00
C MET A 26 0.27 5.93 22.21
N GLN A 27 -0.79 5.79 23.01
CA GLN A 27 -0.92 6.52 24.28
C GLN A 27 0.23 6.22 25.23
N LEU A 28 0.62 4.94 25.35
CA LEU A 28 1.75 4.51 26.14
C LEU A 28 3.06 5.07 25.56
N ALA A 29 3.30 4.91 24.26
CA ALA A 29 4.53 5.31 23.59
C ALA A 29 4.81 6.82 23.66
N HIS A 30 3.76 7.63 23.55
CA HIS A 30 3.83 9.09 23.69
C HIS A 30 3.66 9.58 25.14
N GLN A 31 3.40 8.67 26.11
CA GLN A 31 3.18 8.97 27.52
C GLN A 31 2.05 10.01 27.72
N LEU A 32 0.95 9.84 26.98
CA LEU A 32 -0.16 10.79 26.96
C LEU A 32 -1.08 10.65 28.17
N ASP A 33 -1.59 11.78 28.64
CA ASP A 33 -2.63 11.86 29.66
C ASP A 33 -3.75 12.86 29.30
N GLY A 34 -4.76 12.90 30.14
CA GLY A 34 -5.81 13.93 30.12
C GLY A 34 -6.34 14.28 28.73
N GLN A 35 -6.04 15.49 28.28
CA GLN A 35 -6.59 16.06 27.02
C GLN A 35 -5.92 15.44 25.79
N GLU A 36 -4.62 15.19 25.83
CA GLU A 36 -3.88 14.65 24.70
C GLU A 36 -4.33 13.23 24.38
N ARG A 37 -4.53 12.41 25.39
CA ARG A 37 -5.10 11.08 25.24
C ARG A 37 -6.45 11.11 24.54
N ARG A 38 -7.36 12.03 24.95
CA ARG A 38 -8.68 12.17 24.31
C ARG A 38 -8.58 12.62 22.84
N LYS A 39 -7.60 13.49 22.51
CA LYS A 39 -7.36 13.92 21.12
C LYS A 39 -6.90 12.74 20.27
N LEU A 40 -5.97 11.93 20.77
CA LEU A 40 -5.49 10.76 20.06
C LEU A 40 -6.62 9.74 19.85
N ASP A 41 -7.41 9.43 20.89
CA ASP A 41 -8.58 8.55 20.78
C ASP A 41 -9.59 9.05 19.75
N PHE A 42 -9.81 10.36 19.68
CA PHE A 42 -10.69 10.95 18.68
C PHE A 42 -10.14 10.76 17.26
N LEU A 43 -8.83 11.01 17.05
CA LEU A 43 -8.16 10.82 15.76
C LEU A 43 -8.33 9.37 15.28
N TYR A 44 -8.03 8.39 16.14
CA TYR A 44 -8.11 6.97 15.80
C TYR A 44 -9.54 6.52 15.48
N ARG A 45 -10.54 6.96 16.26
CA ARG A 45 -11.95 6.68 15.99
C ARG A 45 -12.47 7.33 14.70
N LYS A 46 -11.90 8.46 14.28
CA LYS A 46 -12.31 9.18 13.07
C LYS A 46 -11.55 8.76 11.81
N SER A 47 -10.50 7.96 11.94
CA SER A 47 -9.69 7.46 10.82
C SER A 47 -10.49 6.65 9.78
N GLY A 48 -11.61 6.01 10.21
CA GLY A 48 -12.37 5.09 9.38
C GLY A 48 -11.75 3.69 9.31
N ILE A 49 -10.83 3.39 10.23
CA ILE A 49 -10.10 2.12 10.32
C ILE A 49 -10.58 1.36 11.56
N ASP A 50 -10.98 0.11 11.38
CA ASP A 50 -11.33 -0.80 12.48
C ASP A 50 -10.16 -1.69 12.85
N PHE A 51 -9.41 -2.15 11.85
CA PHE A 51 -8.28 -3.06 12.03
C PHE A 51 -7.08 -2.64 11.18
N ARG A 52 -5.89 -2.97 11.66
CA ARG A 52 -4.65 -2.96 10.88
C ARG A 52 -3.87 -4.23 11.14
N HIS A 53 -2.89 -4.47 10.29
CA HIS A 53 -1.94 -5.57 10.44
C HIS A 53 -0.54 -5.02 10.66
N SER A 54 0.27 -5.77 11.40
CA SER A 54 1.67 -5.41 11.66
C SER A 54 2.52 -6.67 11.81
N VAL A 55 3.76 -6.60 11.32
CA VAL A 55 4.78 -7.62 11.63
C VAL A 55 5.31 -7.49 13.05
N LEU A 56 4.99 -6.39 13.74
CA LEU A 56 5.38 -6.16 15.14
C LEU A 56 4.23 -6.51 16.07
N ASP A 57 4.37 -7.58 16.83
CA ASP A 57 3.39 -8.01 17.85
C ASP A 57 3.21 -6.99 18.98
N ASP A 58 4.19 -6.10 19.18
CA ASP A 58 4.20 -5.14 20.28
C ASP A 58 2.99 -4.21 20.29
N PHE A 59 2.38 -3.95 19.12
CA PHE A 59 1.19 -3.08 19.00
C PHE A 59 -0.06 -3.65 19.69
N GLN A 60 -0.11 -4.95 19.95
CA GLN A 60 -1.23 -5.62 20.65
C GLN A 60 -0.89 -6.03 22.07
N LYS A 61 0.36 -5.80 22.54
CA LYS A 61 0.75 -6.11 23.92
C LYS A 61 0.21 -5.07 24.89
N GLU A 62 -0.22 -5.54 26.06
CA GLU A 62 -0.72 -4.66 27.14
C GLU A 62 0.41 -4.10 28.00
N GLU A 63 1.41 -4.92 28.25
CA GLU A 63 2.51 -4.60 29.15
C GLU A 63 3.82 -4.43 28.39
N VAL A 64 4.57 -3.39 28.73
CA VAL A 64 5.91 -3.14 28.14
C VAL A 64 6.90 -4.28 28.35
N ALA A 65 6.69 -5.10 29.39
CA ALA A 65 7.51 -6.26 29.67
C ALA A 65 7.39 -7.37 28.61
N GLU A 66 6.29 -7.37 27.84
CA GLU A 66 6.01 -8.33 26.78
C GLU A 66 6.55 -7.90 25.40
N PHE A 67 7.04 -6.65 25.27
CA PHE A 67 7.55 -6.15 24.02
C PHE A 67 8.75 -6.97 23.53
N THR A 68 8.80 -7.20 22.22
CA THR A 68 9.83 -7.99 21.56
C THR A 68 10.73 -7.13 20.68
N PHE A 69 10.20 -6.09 20.08
CA PHE A 69 10.93 -5.17 19.21
C PHE A 69 11.27 -3.86 19.93
N PHE A 70 10.28 -3.23 20.57
CA PHE A 70 10.54 -2.02 21.35
C PHE A 70 11.13 -2.34 22.72
N PRO A 71 11.96 -1.44 23.29
CA PRO A 71 12.53 -1.62 24.62
C PRO A 71 11.46 -1.79 25.69
N LYS A 72 11.69 -2.73 26.64
CA LYS A 72 10.77 -3.09 27.72
C LYS A 72 10.71 -2.02 28.83
N ASN A 73 10.51 -0.78 28.42
CA ASN A 73 10.34 0.36 29.33
C ASN A 73 9.39 1.41 28.72
N LYS A 74 8.70 2.17 29.59
CA LYS A 74 7.69 3.16 29.18
C LYS A 74 8.22 4.26 28.26
N LYS A 75 9.53 4.52 28.29
CA LYS A 75 10.16 5.52 27.43
C LYS A 75 10.51 4.97 26.04
N LEU A 76 10.37 3.67 25.81
CA LEU A 76 10.85 2.98 24.62
C LEU A 76 12.30 3.37 24.28
N SER A 77 13.18 3.44 25.28
CA SER A 77 14.55 3.90 25.12
C SER A 77 15.57 2.80 25.42
N PRO A 78 16.62 2.60 24.59
CA PRO A 78 16.91 3.34 23.36
C PRO A 78 15.88 3.03 22.27
N PHE A 79 15.46 4.06 21.50
CA PHE A 79 14.48 3.84 20.45
C PHE A 79 15.11 3.07 19.27
N PRO A 80 14.42 2.10 18.65
CA PRO A 80 15.00 1.26 17.61
C PRO A 80 15.46 2.10 16.41
N SER A 81 16.72 1.90 16.01
CA SER A 81 17.33 2.57 14.85
C SER A 81 16.75 2.09 13.53
N THR A 82 16.99 2.82 12.45
CA THR A 82 16.66 2.42 11.09
C THR A 82 17.26 1.05 10.75
N SER A 83 18.49 0.77 11.17
CA SER A 83 19.13 -0.54 10.97
C SER A 83 18.34 -1.67 11.65
N ALA A 84 17.89 -1.48 12.90
CA ALA A 84 17.08 -2.48 13.60
C ALA A 84 15.76 -2.77 12.87
N ARG A 85 15.13 -1.73 12.29
CA ARG A 85 13.88 -1.87 11.51
C ARG A 85 14.13 -2.56 10.18
N MET A 86 15.25 -2.28 9.51
CA MET A 86 15.64 -2.95 8.26
C MET A 86 15.95 -4.43 8.48
N ASN A 87 16.51 -4.82 9.62
CA ASN A 87 16.69 -6.24 9.96
C ASN A 87 15.33 -6.96 10.05
N VAL A 88 14.31 -6.34 10.60
CA VAL A 88 12.94 -6.91 10.62
C VAL A 88 12.37 -6.96 9.20
N PHE A 89 12.54 -5.90 8.41
CA PHE A 89 12.10 -5.89 7.01
C PHE A 89 12.73 -7.05 6.22
N GLU A 90 14.03 -7.25 6.34
CA GLU A 90 14.75 -8.34 5.67
C GLU A 90 14.24 -9.72 6.11
N ALA A 91 13.91 -9.89 7.38
CA ALA A 91 13.41 -11.16 7.91
C ALA A 91 11.97 -11.47 7.45
N GLU A 92 11.10 -10.46 7.40
CA GLU A 92 9.64 -10.66 7.28
C GLU A 92 9.11 -10.43 5.86
N ALA A 93 9.69 -9.49 5.09
CA ALA A 93 9.10 -9.04 3.82
C ALA A 93 8.98 -10.15 2.79
N ALA A 94 9.99 -11.02 2.67
CA ALA A 94 9.98 -12.09 1.68
C ALA A 94 8.91 -13.15 2.00
N GLY A 95 8.70 -13.50 3.26
CA GLY A 95 7.67 -14.45 3.67
C GLY A 95 6.25 -13.93 3.42
N LEU A 96 6.03 -12.66 3.73
CA LEU A 96 4.74 -12.00 3.48
C LEU A 96 4.46 -11.89 1.96
N ALA A 97 5.45 -11.48 1.17
CA ALA A 97 5.34 -11.38 -0.27
C ALA A 97 5.13 -12.77 -0.93
N GLU A 98 5.83 -13.81 -0.46
CA GLU A 98 5.66 -15.18 -0.94
C GLU A 98 4.21 -15.65 -0.85
N GLN A 99 3.54 -15.39 0.27
CA GLN A 99 2.14 -15.79 0.44
C GLN A 99 1.23 -15.09 -0.58
N ALA A 100 1.42 -13.79 -0.81
CA ALA A 100 0.67 -13.06 -1.83
C ALA A 100 0.91 -13.63 -3.23
N VAL A 101 2.17 -13.96 -3.56
CA VAL A 101 2.54 -14.56 -4.85
C VAL A 101 1.89 -15.92 -5.04
N ARG A 102 1.96 -16.80 -4.04
CA ARG A 102 1.32 -18.12 -4.10
C ARG A 102 -0.17 -18.00 -4.34
N ASN A 103 -0.85 -17.09 -3.66
CA ASN A 103 -2.28 -16.84 -3.84
C ASN A 103 -2.58 -16.35 -5.27
N ALA A 104 -1.78 -15.44 -5.84
CA ALA A 104 -1.96 -14.96 -7.21
C ALA A 104 -1.76 -16.08 -8.25
N LEU A 105 -0.68 -16.84 -8.12
CA LEU A 105 -0.35 -17.93 -9.06
C LEU A 105 -1.40 -19.03 -9.00
N GLN A 106 -1.87 -19.40 -7.81
CA GLN A 106 -2.93 -20.40 -7.63
C GLN A 106 -4.26 -19.96 -8.27
N GLN A 107 -4.66 -18.70 -8.09
CA GLN A 107 -5.88 -18.16 -8.72
C GLN A 107 -5.82 -18.19 -10.26
N ALA A 108 -4.64 -18.00 -10.83
CA ALA A 108 -4.43 -18.00 -12.28
C ALA A 108 -4.14 -19.39 -12.86
N ASP A 109 -3.95 -20.41 -12.04
CA ASP A 109 -3.45 -21.73 -12.43
C ASP A 109 -2.11 -21.64 -13.22
N ILE A 110 -1.19 -20.85 -12.71
CA ILE A 110 0.12 -20.58 -13.33
C ILE A 110 1.23 -21.03 -12.39
N GLU A 111 2.19 -21.76 -12.96
CA GLU A 111 3.37 -22.22 -12.25
C GLU A 111 4.48 -21.16 -12.20
N ALA A 112 5.16 -21.03 -11.05
CA ALA A 112 6.21 -20.04 -10.82
C ALA A 112 7.38 -20.15 -11.82
N PHE A 113 7.72 -21.37 -12.28
CA PHE A 113 8.79 -21.59 -13.26
C PHE A 113 8.48 -21.00 -14.64
N SER A 114 7.23 -20.65 -14.93
CA SER A 114 6.80 -20.07 -16.20
C SER A 114 6.85 -18.53 -16.22
N LEU A 115 7.14 -17.89 -15.10
CA LEU A 115 7.31 -16.45 -15.02
C LEU A 115 8.51 -15.99 -15.83
N THR A 116 8.39 -14.84 -16.47
CA THR A 116 9.43 -14.22 -17.28
C THR A 116 10.00 -12.95 -16.66
N HIS A 117 9.21 -12.24 -15.87
CA HIS A 117 9.59 -10.99 -15.23
C HIS A 117 9.05 -10.92 -13.80
N LEU A 118 9.85 -10.33 -12.90
CA LEU A 118 9.50 -10.03 -11.53
C LEU A 118 9.74 -8.54 -11.26
N VAL A 119 8.69 -7.82 -10.91
CA VAL A 119 8.74 -6.40 -10.54
C VAL A 119 8.42 -6.28 -9.06
N LEU A 120 9.42 -5.98 -8.24
CA LEU A 120 9.24 -5.73 -6.81
C LEU A 120 8.99 -4.24 -6.56
N VAL A 121 8.01 -3.93 -5.75
CA VAL A 121 7.65 -2.57 -5.31
C VAL A 121 7.70 -2.49 -3.80
N SER A 122 8.43 -1.53 -3.24
CA SER A 122 8.42 -1.23 -1.80
C SER A 122 8.90 0.18 -1.51
N CYS A 123 8.26 0.83 -0.54
CA CYS A 123 8.67 2.12 0.01
C CYS A 123 9.11 2.03 1.48
N THR A 124 9.08 0.84 2.09
CA THR A 124 9.24 0.64 3.52
C THR A 124 10.48 -0.16 3.90
N GLY A 125 11.28 -0.55 2.91
CA GLY A 125 12.58 -1.19 3.15
C GLY A 125 13.39 -1.36 1.89
N MET A 126 14.70 -1.45 2.05
CA MET A 126 15.66 -1.75 1.00
C MET A 126 16.78 -2.62 1.55
N VAL A 127 17.11 -3.66 0.79
CA VAL A 127 18.22 -4.56 1.05
C VAL A 127 18.78 -5.06 -0.28
N ALA A 128 20.07 -5.31 -0.34
CA ALA A 128 20.71 -5.89 -1.51
C ALA A 128 21.71 -6.98 -1.07
N PRO A 129 21.54 -8.25 -1.50
CA PRO A 129 20.50 -8.80 -2.40
C PRO A 129 19.09 -8.61 -1.86
N GLY A 130 18.11 -8.30 -2.75
CA GLY A 130 16.79 -7.86 -2.34
C GLY A 130 15.78 -8.99 -2.09
N VAL A 131 14.60 -8.59 -1.66
CA VAL A 131 13.44 -9.47 -1.43
C VAL A 131 13.10 -10.27 -2.68
N GLU A 132 13.32 -9.72 -3.87
CA GLU A 132 13.06 -10.39 -5.14
C GLU A 132 13.93 -11.66 -5.33
N LEU A 133 15.18 -11.65 -4.87
CA LEU A 133 16.04 -12.84 -4.95
C LEU A 133 15.60 -13.92 -3.97
N GLU A 134 15.19 -13.53 -2.78
CA GLU A 134 14.66 -14.48 -1.80
C GLU A 134 13.34 -15.10 -2.28
N LEU A 135 12.43 -14.30 -2.89
CA LEU A 135 11.22 -14.81 -3.53
C LEU A 135 11.53 -15.83 -4.63
N MET A 136 12.50 -15.53 -5.51
CA MET A 136 12.90 -16.46 -6.56
C MET A 136 13.37 -17.80 -5.99
N ARG A 137 14.16 -17.77 -4.93
CA ARG A 137 14.63 -18.98 -4.26
C ARG A 137 13.49 -19.79 -3.64
N ARG A 138 12.60 -19.14 -2.88
CA ARG A 138 11.50 -19.79 -2.16
C ARG A 138 10.44 -20.37 -3.10
N LEU A 139 10.21 -19.73 -4.24
CA LEU A 139 9.16 -20.09 -5.19
C LEU A 139 9.68 -20.94 -6.37
N GLY A 140 10.99 -21.17 -6.50
CA GLY A 140 11.56 -21.86 -7.63
C GLY A 140 11.42 -21.08 -8.94
N ILE A 141 11.40 -19.74 -8.87
CA ILE A 141 11.37 -18.89 -10.06
C ILE A 141 12.72 -19.01 -10.79
N PRO A 142 12.73 -19.19 -12.13
CA PRO A 142 13.97 -19.39 -12.88
C PRO A 142 14.98 -18.26 -12.71
N SER A 143 16.26 -18.61 -12.68
CA SER A 143 17.35 -17.61 -12.60
C SER A 143 17.45 -16.70 -13.83
N SER A 144 16.80 -17.05 -14.94
CA SER A 144 16.69 -16.26 -16.16
C SER A 144 15.62 -15.17 -16.13
N VAL A 145 14.80 -15.13 -15.07
CA VAL A 145 13.73 -14.11 -14.92
C VAL A 145 14.35 -12.70 -14.86
N GLN A 146 13.81 -11.78 -15.64
CA GLN A 146 14.21 -10.39 -15.61
C GLN A 146 13.62 -9.72 -14.37
N ARG A 147 14.45 -9.02 -13.58
CA ARG A 147 14.07 -8.42 -12.29
C ARG A 147 14.12 -6.90 -12.35
N TYR A 148 13.12 -6.29 -11.75
CA TYR A 148 13.02 -4.84 -11.59
C TYR A 148 12.63 -4.54 -10.15
N CYS A 149 13.24 -3.49 -9.55
CA CYS A 149 12.88 -3.00 -8.22
C CYS A 149 12.48 -1.53 -8.32
N ILE A 150 11.30 -1.21 -7.81
CA ILE A 150 10.74 0.14 -7.77
C ILE A 150 10.63 0.54 -6.29
N HIS A 151 11.54 1.41 -5.87
CA HIS A 151 11.62 1.85 -4.47
C HIS A 151 11.38 3.35 -4.33
N PHE A 152 10.83 3.76 -3.19
CA PHE A 152 10.67 5.17 -2.79
C PHE A 152 9.88 6.04 -3.78
N MET A 153 8.89 5.48 -4.45
CA MET A 153 8.00 6.25 -5.32
C MET A 153 6.67 6.62 -4.64
N GLY A 154 6.46 6.23 -3.37
CA GLY A 154 5.23 6.50 -2.63
C GLY A 154 4.10 5.50 -2.91
N CYS A 155 2.92 5.80 -2.40
CA CYS A 155 1.78 4.89 -2.42
C CYS A 155 1.29 4.53 -3.86
N TYR A 156 1.60 5.37 -4.87
CA TYR A 156 1.23 5.09 -6.25
C TYR A 156 2.20 4.13 -6.98
N ALA A 157 3.27 3.69 -6.34
CA ALA A 157 4.34 2.90 -6.98
C ALA A 157 3.84 1.60 -7.64
N ALA A 158 2.75 0.99 -7.12
CA ALA A 158 2.13 -0.16 -7.76
C ALA A 158 1.63 0.14 -9.19
N PHE A 159 1.13 1.36 -9.46
CA PHE A 159 0.75 1.77 -10.82
C PHE A 159 1.94 1.83 -11.76
N THR A 160 3.11 2.27 -11.26
CA THR A 160 4.36 2.25 -12.03
C THR A 160 4.77 0.81 -12.36
N GLY A 161 4.63 -0.12 -11.39
CA GLY A 161 4.86 -1.55 -11.61
C GLY A 161 3.89 -2.15 -12.64
N LEU A 162 2.60 -1.86 -12.53
CA LEU A 162 1.58 -2.31 -13.49
C LEU A 162 1.80 -1.73 -14.90
N ARG A 163 2.20 -0.45 -15.00
CA ARG A 163 2.55 0.17 -16.29
C ARG A 163 3.75 -0.51 -16.92
N LEU A 164 4.80 -0.80 -16.16
CA LEU A 164 5.96 -1.54 -16.64
C LEU A 164 5.56 -2.94 -17.13
N ALA A 165 4.74 -3.66 -16.35
CA ALA A 165 4.24 -4.98 -16.72
C ALA A 165 3.44 -4.96 -18.02
N ASP A 166 2.54 -3.98 -18.19
CA ASP A 166 1.78 -3.77 -19.43
C ASP A 166 2.69 -3.55 -20.65
N GLN A 167 3.72 -2.71 -20.48
CA GLN A 167 4.69 -2.44 -21.56
C GLN A 167 5.49 -3.70 -21.93
N LEU A 168 5.89 -4.50 -20.96
CA LEU A 168 6.61 -5.77 -21.18
C LEU A 168 5.74 -6.80 -21.91
N VAL A 169 4.46 -6.93 -21.52
CA VAL A 169 3.51 -7.83 -22.18
C VAL A 169 3.18 -7.36 -23.59
N LYS A 170 3.04 -6.04 -23.84
CA LYS A 170 2.83 -5.49 -25.18
C LYS A 170 4.05 -5.66 -26.09
N ALA A 171 5.25 -5.58 -25.52
CA ALA A 171 6.50 -5.82 -26.27
C ALA A 171 6.72 -7.29 -26.63
N ASN A 172 6.34 -8.21 -25.73
CA ASN A 172 6.40 -9.65 -25.97
C ASN A 172 5.15 -10.31 -25.37
N PRO A 173 4.24 -10.80 -26.21
CA PRO A 173 2.99 -11.45 -25.81
C PRO A 173 3.15 -12.71 -24.91
N GLU A 174 4.29 -13.37 -24.98
CA GLU A 174 4.60 -14.53 -24.13
C GLU A 174 5.05 -14.15 -22.72
N SER A 175 5.16 -12.84 -22.44
CA SER A 175 5.57 -12.35 -21.11
C SER A 175 4.54 -12.68 -20.06
N ARG A 176 5.01 -13.20 -18.94
CA ARG A 176 4.26 -13.40 -17.71
C ARG A 176 4.96 -12.60 -16.61
N VAL A 177 4.39 -11.46 -16.30
CA VAL A 177 5.00 -10.45 -15.43
C VAL A 177 4.31 -10.48 -14.08
N LEU A 178 5.07 -10.78 -13.03
CA LEU A 178 4.60 -10.73 -11.65
C LEU A 178 5.00 -9.39 -11.02
N VAL A 179 4.02 -8.58 -10.64
CA VAL A 179 4.22 -7.32 -9.90
C VAL A 179 3.91 -7.59 -8.44
N VAL A 180 4.89 -7.41 -7.55
CA VAL A 180 4.77 -7.68 -6.11
C VAL A 180 4.99 -6.39 -5.34
N SER A 181 3.98 -5.94 -4.61
CA SER A 181 4.10 -4.84 -3.63
C SER A 181 4.17 -5.43 -2.23
N VAL A 182 5.20 -5.08 -1.46
CA VAL A 182 5.34 -5.47 -0.05
C VAL A 182 5.70 -4.27 0.80
N GLU A 183 4.86 -4.00 1.81
CA GLU A 183 4.98 -2.82 2.64
C GLU A 183 4.84 -3.16 4.12
N LEU A 184 5.86 -2.81 4.90
CA LEU A 184 5.90 -2.96 6.35
C LEU A 184 5.95 -1.57 6.99
N CYS A 185 4.88 -0.80 6.79
CA CYS A 185 4.83 0.61 7.18
C CYS A 185 4.93 0.80 8.70
N THR A 186 4.41 -0.16 9.49
CA THR A 186 4.40 -0.07 10.95
C THR A 186 5.81 -0.10 11.56
N LEU A 187 6.80 -0.61 10.81
CA LEU A 187 8.22 -0.54 11.20
C LEU A 187 8.69 0.89 11.41
N HIS A 188 8.08 1.86 10.74
CA HIS A 188 8.51 3.26 10.73
C HIS A 188 7.75 4.15 11.70
N PHE A 189 7.04 3.55 12.68
CA PHE A 189 6.46 4.30 13.79
C PHE A 189 7.44 5.32 14.35
N GLN A 190 7.00 6.59 14.45
CA GLN A 190 7.74 7.71 15.01
C GLN A 190 7.17 8.13 16.35
N LYS A 191 8.06 8.25 17.34
CA LYS A 191 7.70 8.54 18.73
C LYS A 191 7.54 10.05 19.00
N GLU A 192 8.05 10.90 18.13
CA GLU A 192 7.90 12.35 18.30
C GLU A 192 6.42 12.75 18.21
N TYR A 193 5.94 13.50 19.21
CA TYR A 193 4.55 13.93 19.28
C TYR A 193 4.35 15.20 18.45
N ASN A 194 4.02 15.05 17.20
CA ASN A 194 3.64 16.12 16.27
C ASN A 194 2.49 15.65 15.37
N GLU A 195 1.84 16.58 14.67
CA GLU A 195 0.66 16.30 13.87
C GLU A 195 0.91 15.30 12.75
N ASP A 196 2.05 15.41 12.04
CA ASP A 196 2.41 14.51 10.94
C ASP A 196 2.54 13.05 11.43
N ASN A 197 3.29 12.86 12.52
CA ASN A 197 3.50 11.54 13.11
C ASN A 197 2.21 10.95 13.69
N LEU A 198 1.39 11.75 14.37
CA LEU A 198 0.12 11.29 14.90
C LEU A 198 -0.82 10.83 13.79
N LEU A 199 -0.87 11.58 12.68
CA LEU A 199 -1.67 11.22 11.52
C LEU A 199 -1.11 9.94 10.85
N ALA A 200 0.19 9.90 10.52
CA ALA A 200 0.83 8.74 9.92
C ALA A 200 0.65 7.48 10.79
N ASN A 201 0.93 7.58 12.09
CA ASN A 201 0.78 6.48 13.05
C ASN A 201 -0.68 5.98 13.16
N SER A 202 -1.67 6.81 12.82
CA SER A 202 -3.08 6.43 12.86
C SER A 202 -3.57 5.72 11.58
N LEU A 203 -2.82 5.79 10.47
CA LEU A 203 -3.27 5.34 9.16
C LEU A 203 -2.57 4.07 8.67
N PHE A 204 -1.25 3.98 8.83
CA PHE A 204 -0.45 2.97 8.15
C PHE A 204 -0.50 1.58 8.80
N GLY A 205 -0.59 0.55 7.96
CA GLY A 205 -0.53 -0.88 8.29
C GLY A 205 0.41 -1.63 7.35
N ASP A 206 0.59 -2.93 7.59
CA ASP A 206 1.47 -3.80 6.81
C ASP A 206 0.68 -4.73 5.91
N GLY A 207 1.22 -5.03 4.73
CA GLY A 207 0.62 -5.96 3.80
C GLY A 207 1.44 -6.16 2.54
N ALA A 208 1.12 -7.23 1.82
CA ALA A 208 1.67 -7.50 0.51
C ALA A 208 0.58 -7.90 -0.48
N ALA A 209 0.79 -7.58 -1.74
CA ALA A 209 -0.06 -7.99 -2.85
C ALA A 209 0.80 -8.34 -4.07
N ALA A 210 0.34 -9.33 -4.83
CA ALA A 210 0.99 -9.74 -6.07
C ALA A 210 -0.03 -9.77 -7.20
N ALA A 211 0.26 -9.08 -8.30
CA ALA A 211 -0.57 -9.06 -9.51
C ALA A 211 0.15 -9.76 -10.64
N LEU A 212 -0.50 -10.75 -11.26
CA LEU A 212 -0.02 -11.41 -12.46
C LEU A 212 -0.56 -10.70 -13.70
N VAL A 213 0.34 -10.18 -14.53
CA VAL A 213 0.02 -9.48 -15.78
C VAL A 213 0.53 -10.29 -16.97
N MET A 214 -0.37 -10.62 -17.89
CA MET A 214 -0.04 -11.36 -19.09
C MET A 214 -1.07 -11.08 -20.20
N GLN A 215 -0.81 -11.60 -21.39
CA GLN A 215 -1.78 -11.54 -22.47
C GLN A 215 -2.97 -12.47 -22.15
N SER A 216 -4.19 -11.93 -22.14
CA SER A 216 -5.40 -12.68 -21.77
C SER A 216 -6.67 -12.02 -22.34
N GLU A 217 -7.75 -12.80 -22.43
CA GLU A 217 -9.10 -12.32 -22.65
C GLU A 217 -9.90 -12.18 -21.34
N LYS A 218 -9.33 -12.66 -20.23
CA LYS A 218 -9.94 -12.62 -18.89
C LYS A 218 -9.13 -11.71 -17.97
N GLY A 219 -9.79 -11.14 -16.98
CA GLY A 219 -9.18 -10.26 -15.99
C GLY A 219 -9.39 -8.76 -16.30
N LEU A 220 -8.67 -7.92 -15.61
CA LEU A 220 -8.73 -6.45 -15.80
C LEU A 220 -7.78 -6.03 -16.91
N GLN A 221 -8.34 -5.69 -18.07
CA GLN A 221 -7.56 -5.19 -19.20
C GLN A 221 -6.95 -3.83 -18.87
N ILE A 222 -5.62 -3.70 -19.07
CA ILE A 222 -4.93 -2.43 -18.92
C ILE A 222 -5.03 -1.66 -20.24
N LYS A 223 -5.78 -0.55 -20.22
CA LYS A 223 -6.05 0.26 -21.43
C LYS A 223 -5.09 1.43 -21.56
N ASN A 224 -5.08 2.31 -20.58
CA ASN A 224 -4.40 3.60 -20.66
C ASN A 224 -3.76 3.99 -19.32
N TYR A 225 -2.80 4.91 -19.39
CA TYR A 225 -2.15 5.51 -18.22
C TYR A 225 -2.08 7.03 -18.39
N LEU A 226 -2.25 7.71 -17.26
CA LEU A 226 -1.94 9.12 -17.12
C LEU A 226 -1.12 9.31 -15.85
N SER A 227 -0.11 10.15 -15.89
CA SER A 227 0.72 10.51 -14.74
C SER A 227 1.04 11.99 -14.82
N GLU A 228 0.92 12.68 -13.70
CA GLU A 228 1.22 14.11 -13.57
C GLU A 228 1.96 14.33 -12.25
N VAL A 229 2.95 15.21 -12.24
CA VAL A 229 3.65 15.62 -11.03
C VAL A 229 3.07 16.96 -10.55
N LEU A 230 2.64 16.99 -9.30
CA LEU A 230 2.15 18.19 -8.62
C LEU A 230 3.30 18.82 -7.82
N TRP A 231 4.05 19.71 -8.45
CA TRP A 231 5.22 20.36 -7.88
C TRP A 231 4.89 21.13 -6.59
N GLU A 232 3.69 21.68 -6.51
CA GLU A 232 3.20 22.43 -5.35
C GLU A 232 3.15 21.58 -4.07
N GLY A 233 2.97 20.25 -4.22
CA GLY A 233 2.87 19.30 -3.11
C GLY A 233 4.18 18.64 -2.68
N GLU A 234 5.32 18.96 -3.31
CA GLU A 234 6.60 18.29 -3.06
C GLU A 234 7.01 18.25 -1.57
N LYS A 235 6.69 19.31 -0.83
CA LYS A 235 7.06 19.44 0.59
C LYS A 235 5.97 18.97 1.55
N ASP A 236 4.76 18.77 1.07
CA ASP A 236 3.58 18.45 1.88
C ASP A 236 3.36 16.94 2.05
N MET A 237 3.86 16.13 1.10
CA MET A 237 3.86 14.68 1.18
C MET A 237 5.26 14.16 0.86
N ALA A 238 6.03 13.83 1.89
CA ALA A 238 7.42 13.40 1.72
C ALA A 238 7.74 12.21 2.63
N TRP A 239 8.63 11.35 2.15
CA TRP A 239 9.11 10.16 2.83
C TRP A 239 10.64 10.19 2.82
N LYS A 240 11.26 10.25 4.00
CA LYS A 240 12.70 10.42 4.15
C LYS A 240 13.28 9.37 5.08
N ILE A 241 14.47 8.88 4.79
CA ILE A 241 15.21 7.98 5.67
C ILE A 241 15.81 8.81 6.83
N GLY A 242 15.41 8.48 8.05
CA GLY A 242 15.92 9.06 9.28
C GLY A 242 16.73 8.04 10.12
N ASP A 243 17.21 8.48 11.28
CA ASP A 243 18.00 7.63 12.18
C ASP A 243 17.14 6.55 12.88
N PHE A 244 15.85 6.83 13.09
CA PHE A 244 14.91 5.97 13.80
C PHE A 244 13.77 5.45 12.91
N GLY A 245 14.08 5.10 11.69
CA GLY A 245 13.12 4.68 10.68
C GLY A 245 12.92 5.75 9.61
N PHE A 246 11.91 5.55 8.80
CA PHE A 246 11.57 6.52 7.76
C PHE A 246 10.57 7.54 8.32
N GLU A 247 10.80 8.80 7.99
CA GLU A 247 10.04 9.93 8.50
C GLU A 247 9.04 10.39 7.45
N MET A 248 7.75 10.41 7.81
CA MET A 248 6.68 10.89 6.97
C MET A 248 6.39 12.36 7.26
N ARG A 249 6.20 13.15 6.19
CA ARG A 249 5.54 14.45 6.25
C ARG A 249 4.19 14.35 5.59
N LEU A 250 3.14 14.68 6.32
CA LEU A 250 1.75 14.67 5.87
C LEU A 250 1.10 15.99 6.29
N SER A 251 1.33 17.04 5.53
CA SER A 251 0.77 18.37 5.82
C SER A 251 -0.76 18.33 5.85
N GLN A 252 -1.36 19.10 6.76
CA GLN A 252 -2.81 19.32 6.82
C GLN A 252 -3.39 19.94 5.53
N TYR A 253 -2.56 20.48 4.65
CA TYR A 253 -2.96 21.05 3.35
C TYR A 253 -3.12 19.99 2.25
N ILE A 254 -2.69 18.75 2.48
CA ILE A 254 -2.78 17.67 1.48
C ILE A 254 -4.18 17.53 0.90
N PRO A 255 -5.29 17.50 1.68
CA PRO A 255 -6.61 17.37 1.09
C PRO A 255 -6.96 18.47 0.08
N SER A 256 -6.57 19.72 0.33
CA SER A 256 -6.83 20.84 -0.60
C SER A 256 -5.95 20.79 -1.85
N LEU A 257 -4.66 20.44 -1.68
CA LEU A 257 -3.72 20.24 -2.79
C LEU A 257 -4.15 19.08 -3.68
N LEU A 258 -4.58 17.98 -3.08
CA LEU A 258 -5.13 16.84 -3.82
C LEU A 258 -6.38 17.21 -4.60
N ASN A 259 -7.32 17.97 -4.01
CA ASN A 259 -8.52 18.40 -4.72
C ASN A 259 -8.18 19.20 -6.00
N GLN A 260 -7.23 20.13 -5.92
CA GLN A 260 -6.76 20.90 -7.07
C GLN A 260 -6.07 20.00 -8.10
N GLY A 261 -5.16 19.15 -7.66
CA GLY A 261 -4.43 18.22 -8.51
C GLY A 261 -5.35 17.21 -9.19
N ILE A 262 -6.32 16.66 -8.45
CA ILE A 262 -7.31 15.72 -8.99
C ILE A 262 -8.19 16.38 -10.05
N ARG A 263 -8.63 17.63 -9.84
CA ARG A 263 -9.38 18.39 -10.88
C ARG A 263 -8.55 18.60 -12.13
N LYS A 264 -7.26 18.93 -11.99
CA LYS A 264 -6.32 19.04 -13.12
C LYS A 264 -6.19 17.71 -13.85
N LEU A 265 -5.98 16.61 -13.12
CA LEU A 265 -5.91 15.27 -13.69
C LEU A 265 -7.20 14.86 -14.39
N ARG A 266 -8.35 15.19 -13.82
CA ARG A 266 -9.66 14.95 -14.42
C ARG A 266 -9.76 15.63 -15.77
N ASN A 267 -9.45 16.92 -15.86
CA ASN A 267 -9.49 17.66 -17.14
C ASN A 267 -8.56 17.03 -18.18
N LEU A 268 -7.32 16.72 -17.79
CA LEU A 268 -6.36 16.03 -18.68
C LEU A 268 -6.84 14.64 -19.12
N PHE A 269 -7.55 13.94 -18.25
CA PHE A 269 -8.12 12.64 -18.57
C PHE A 269 -9.30 12.79 -19.56
N GLU A 270 -10.20 13.76 -19.32
CA GLU A 270 -11.33 14.05 -20.20
C GLU A 270 -10.88 14.50 -21.61
N GLU A 271 -9.75 15.22 -21.71
CA GLU A 271 -9.14 15.63 -22.99
C GLU A 271 -8.55 14.45 -23.77
N LYS A 272 -7.99 13.46 -23.07
CA LYS A 272 -7.26 12.35 -23.70
C LYS A 272 -8.09 11.09 -23.88
N PHE A 273 -9.10 10.88 -23.04
CA PHE A 273 -9.88 9.65 -22.96
C PHE A 273 -11.37 9.98 -22.84
N ASN A 274 -12.19 9.02 -23.26
CA ASN A 274 -13.64 9.16 -23.13
C ASN A 274 -14.09 8.85 -21.69
N PHE A 275 -14.18 9.90 -20.86
CA PHE A 275 -14.58 9.78 -19.46
C PHE A 275 -15.99 9.22 -19.28
N SER A 276 -16.90 9.41 -20.24
CA SER A 276 -18.28 8.93 -20.16
C SER A 276 -18.38 7.40 -20.14
N GLN A 277 -17.32 6.69 -20.51
CA GLN A 277 -17.25 5.23 -20.45
C GLN A 277 -16.80 4.71 -19.07
N VAL A 278 -16.27 5.56 -18.19
CA VAL A 278 -15.85 5.16 -16.83
C VAL A 278 -17.09 4.93 -15.97
N GLN A 279 -17.24 3.71 -15.50
CA GLN A 279 -18.37 3.29 -14.67
C GLN A 279 -17.96 3.03 -13.22
N HIS A 280 -16.69 2.70 -12.99
CA HIS A 280 -16.16 2.33 -11.69
C HIS A 280 -14.86 3.04 -11.38
N PHE A 281 -14.57 3.17 -10.08
CA PHE A 281 -13.37 3.85 -9.59
C PHE A 281 -12.65 2.95 -8.57
N ALA A 282 -11.38 2.67 -8.82
CA ALA A 282 -10.46 2.05 -7.88
C ALA A 282 -9.57 3.15 -7.28
N ILE A 283 -9.92 3.65 -6.11
CA ILE A 283 -9.20 4.76 -5.48
C ILE A 283 -8.28 4.19 -4.40
N HIS A 284 -7.00 4.62 -4.42
CA HIS A 284 -6.05 4.27 -3.37
C HIS A 284 -6.57 4.75 -2.00
N PRO A 285 -6.70 3.85 -1.00
CA PRO A 285 -7.23 4.19 0.31
C PRO A 285 -6.18 4.85 1.21
N GLY A 286 -5.64 5.99 0.77
CA GLY A 286 -4.61 6.74 1.51
C GLY A 286 -5.09 7.29 2.85
N GLY A 287 -6.42 7.43 3.02
CA GLY A 287 -7.10 7.88 4.21
C GLY A 287 -8.52 8.32 3.86
N LYS A 288 -9.42 8.35 4.86
CA LYS A 288 -10.84 8.65 4.64
C LYS A 288 -11.07 10.02 3.96
N GLN A 289 -10.32 11.05 4.36
CA GLN A 289 -10.45 12.38 3.77
C GLN A 289 -10.01 12.42 2.30
N ILE A 290 -8.98 11.66 1.94
CA ILE A 290 -8.51 11.55 0.55
C ILE A 290 -9.62 10.95 -0.32
N LEU A 291 -10.26 9.87 0.12
CA LEU A 291 -11.37 9.25 -0.59
C LEU A 291 -12.54 10.23 -0.80
N ILE A 292 -12.88 11.03 0.22
CA ILE A 292 -13.91 12.06 0.13
C ILE A 292 -13.52 13.14 -0.89
N GLN A 293 -12.27 13.62 -0.86
CA GLN A 293 -11.81 14.67 -1.79
C GLN A 293 -11.83 14.19 -3.25
N VAL A 294 -11.43 12.93 -3.51
CA VAL A 294 -11.54 12.34 -4.86
C VAL A 294 -13.01 12.28 -5.29
N GLN A 295 -13.88 11.78 -4.42
CA GLN A 295 -15.32 11.70 -4.68
C GLN A 295 -15.91 13.06 -5.04
N GLU A 296 -15.62 14.10 -4.25
CA GLU A 296 -16.09 15.47 -4.50
C GLU A 296 -15.54 16.06 -5.80
N ALA A 297 -14.24 15.87 -6.08
CA ALA A 297 -13.59 16.39 -7.27
C ALA A 297 -14.16 15.80 -8.58
N PHE A 298 -14.55 14.53 -8.55
CA PHE A 298 -15.18 13.87 -9.68
C PHE A 298 -16.72 13.94 -9.69
N GLY A 299 -17.35 14.44 -8.61
CA GLY A 299 -18.81 14.51 -8.48
C GLY A 299 -19.46 13.13 -8.37
N LEU A 300 -18.80 12.18 -7.68
CA LEU A 300 -19.22 10.79 -7.60
C LEU A 300 -20.17 10.54 -6.42
N SER A 301 -20.99 9.49 -6.52
CA SER A 301 -21.80 9.04 -5.40
C SER A 301 -20.92 8.39 -4.29
N PRO A 302 -21.38 8.36 -3.02
CA PRO A 302 -20.63 7.75 -1.92
C PRO A 302 -20.27 6.28 -2.13
N ASP A 303 -21.13 5.52 -2.83
CA ASP A 303 -20.97 4.09 -3.07
C ASP A 303 -19.77 3.72 -3.96
N VAL A 304 -19.26 4.70 -4.72
CA VAL A 304 -18.08 4.53 -5.56
C VAL A 304 -16.86 4.08 -4.76
N ASN A 305 -16.73 4.56 -3.52
CA ASN A 305 -15.60 4.27 -2.64
C ASN A 305 -15.76 2.97 -1.82
N ARG A 306 -16.81 2.17 -2.02
CA ARG A 306 -17.10 1.01 -1.14
C ARG A 306 -15.93 0.05 -0.97
N HIS A 307 -15.24 -0.31 -2.06
CA HIS A 307 -14.07 -1.21 -2.01
C HIS A 307 -12.86 -0.56 -1.34
N ALA A 308 -12.58 0.71 -1.65
CA ALA A 308 -11.48 1.46 -1.03
C ALA A 308 -11.73 1.70 0.47
N LEU A 309 -12.97 2.05 0.86
CA LEU A 309 -13.35 2.20 2.26
C LEU A 309 -13.25 0.89 3.04
N GLU A 310 -13.62 -0.23 2.42
CA GLU A 310 -13.52 -1.54 3.04
C GLU A 310 -12.06 -1.97 3.27
N VAL A 311 -11.17 -1.73 2.30
CA VAL A 311 -9.71 -1.96 2.46
C VAL A 311 -9.16 -1.07 3.58
N LEU A 312 -9.50 0.24 3.56
CA LEU A 312 -9.07 1.15 4.62
C LEU A 312 -9.57 0.70 5.99
N ARG A 313 -10.84 0.28 6.09
CA ARG A 313 -11.46 -0.16 7.33
C ARG A 313 -10.79 -1.40 7.92
N THR A 314 -10.42 -2.36 7.09
CA THR A 314 -9.92 -3.68 7.52
C THR A 314 -8.40 -3.80 7.58
N CYS A 315 -7.67 -2.97 6.84
CA CYS A 315 -6.20 -3.09 6.72
C CYS A 315 -5.46 -1.76 6.97
N GLY A 316 -6.16 -0.62 6.99
CA GLY A 316 -5.51 0.68 6.97
C GLY A 316 -4.85 0.99 5.62
N ASN A 317 -3.91 1.93 5.63
CA ASN A 317 -3.10 2.27 4.45
C ASN A 317 -1.81 1.44 4.44
N MET A 318 -1.70 0.49 3.52
CA MET A 318 -0.52 -0.35 3.30
C MET A 318 0.33 0.19 2.14
N SER A 319 0.43 1.52 2.01
CA SER A 319 1.21 2.18 0.95
C SER A 319 0.91 1.59 -0.44
N SER A 320 1.92 1.22 -1.23
CA SER A 320 1.75 0.74 -2.61
C SER A 320 0.90 -0.53 -2.74
N ALA A 321 0.84 -1.38 -1.72
CA ALA A 321 0.03 -2.59 -1.76
C ALA A 321 -1.49 -2.31 -1.74
N SER A 322 -1.92 -1.23 -1.08
CA SER A 322 -3.34 -0.95 -0.83
C SER A 322 -4.22 -0.93 -2.08
N ILE A 323 -3.73 -0.34 -3.18
CA ILE A 323 -4.54 -0.27 -4.41
C ILE A 323 -4.75 -1.65 -5.05
N LEU A 324 -3.80 -2.57 -4.88
CA LEU A 324 -3.96 -3.94 -5.36
C LEU A 324 -5.02 -4.69 -4.55
N PHE A 325 -5.16 -4.41 -3.25
CA PHE A 325 -6.27 -4.92 -2.44
C PHE A 325 -7.64 -4.41 -2.93
N VAL A 326 -7.71 -3.14 -3.36
CA VAL A 326 -8.93 -2.58 -3.95
C VAL A 326 -9.25 -3.24 -5.30
N LEU A 327 -8.25 -3.36 -6.17
CA LEU A 327 -8.41 -4.00 -7.49
C LEU A 327 -8.79 -5.47 -7.38
N GLU A 328 -8.25 -6.20 -6.40
CA GLU A 328 -8.62 -7.60 -6.14
C GLU A 328 -10.10 -7.73 -5.78
N ARG A 329 -10.60 -6.90 -4.84
CA ARG A 329 -12.02 -6.88 -4.48
C ARG A 329 -12.92 -6.56 -5.67
N MET A 330 -12.49 -5.66 -6.55
CA MET A 330 -13.23 -5.32 -7.77
C MET A 330 -13.18 -6.45 -8.79
N LEU A 331 -12.06 -7.17 -8.90
CA LEU A 331 -11.92 -8.33 -9.79
C LEU A 331 -12.85 -9.48 -9.36
N GLN A 332 -13.09 -9.63 -8.06
CA GLN A 332 -13.97 -10.65 -7.49
C GLN A 332 -15.45 -10.23 -7.42
N ASP A 333 -15.76 -8.95 -7.60
CA ASP A 333 -17.14 -8.44 -7.54
C ASP A 333 -17.84 -8.58 -8.91
N PRO A 334 -18.82 -9.49 -9.05
CA PRO A 334 -19.52 -9.70 -10.32
C PRO A 334 -20.36 -8.50 -10.77
N SER A 335 -20.61 -7.54 -9.88
CA SER A 335 -21.33 -6.29 -10.23
C SER A 335 -20.44 -5.28 -10.96
N ILE A 336 -19.12 -5.49 -10.96
CA ILE A 336 -18.15 -4.62 -11.65
C ILE A 336 -18.08 -5.03 -13.11
N GLN A 337 -18.73 -4.26 -13.96
CA GLN A 337 -18.76 -4.45 -15.41
C GLN A 337 -18.38 -3.13 -16.10
N GLY A 338 -17.56 -3.18 -17.17
CA GLY A 338 -17.14 -1.99 -17.92
C GLY A 338 -15.83 -1.38 -17.46
N ASP A 339 -15.66 -0.08 -17.69
CA ASP A 339 -14.37 0.60 -17.50
C ASP A 339 -14.17 1.07 -16.07
N ILE A 340 -12.96 0.80 -15.54
CA ILE A 340 -12.51 1.21 -14.23
C ILE A 340 -11.45 2.31 -14.39
N LEU A 341 -11.60 3.44 -13.70
CA LEU A 341 -10.54 4.41 -13.50
C LEU A 341 -9.85 4.13 -12.16
N ALA A 342 -8.59 3.73 -12.22
CA ALA A 342 -7.79 3.51 -11.02
C ALA A 342 -6.94 4.77 -10.72
N LEU A 343 -6.96 5.23 -9.47
CA LEU A 343 -6.32 6.47 -8.99
C LEU A 343 -5.43 6.18 -7.78
N GLY A 344 -4.20 6.74 -7.79
CA GLY A 344 -3.23 6.60 -6.70
C GLY A 344 -2.34 7.81 -6.52
#